data_417c27a63ca7650931ef3505daa18385
#
_entry.id   417c27a63ca7650931ef3505daa18385
#
_cell.length_a   1.000
_cell.length_b   1.000
_cell.length_c   1.000
_cell.angle_alpha   90.00
_cell.angle_beta   90.00
_cell.angle_gamma   90.00
#
_symmetry.space_group_name_H-M   'P 1'
#
loop_
_entity.id
_entity.type
_entity.pdbx_description
1 polymer ?
#
loop_
_entity_poly.entity_id
_entity_poly.type
_entity_poly.pdbx_seq_one_letter_code
_entity_poly.pdbx_strand_id
1 'polypeptide(L)'
;MITLRRTVALAALLLMAALPARAFETRATAAWVYDMTTQTVLLDKNADIALPPASMSKLMTINMLFEALRDGRVSPETTFSVSSRAKAMGGSTMFLNETDRPTAIDLIRGMIINSGNDACVVVAEGLAGSEEKFSEEMTKRAQALGMTNSVFKNSSGWPADGHRQSMRDLGILAKRLISEFPEYYPIFAETEFNYLDRAPANASNRNPLLRIAASDWRADGLKTGHTSEAGYGLVGSAVMGDRRVIFVITGLESDKARAEESEAIVNWAFRQFTEKTIVKAGARVTEAPVWLGAAETVGLVPAEDVRLLVPAQVQDSVSAEVIYTGPVQAPITAGQQLAELIVHVPDLPDARIPLVAETDVAAGGFTKRLSTAAQRLMQQYLSGQGAGDAAPAS
;
A
#
# COMPACT_ATOMS: atom_id res chain seq x y z
N MET A 1 14.27 58.98 3.78
CA MET A 1 14.18 58.16 2.56
C MET A 1 15.03 56.87 2.57
N ILE A 2 15.82 56.60 3.65
CA ILE A 2 16.74 55.43 3.70
C ILE A 2 16.07 54.20 4.38
N THR A 3 15.05 54.42 5.21
CA THR A 3 14.36 53.32 5.93
C THR A 3 13.38 52.52 5.09
N LEU A 4 12.78 53.11 4.06
CA LEU A 4 11.81 52.40 3.17
C LEU A 4 12.47 51.39 2.23
N ARG A 5 13.73 51.66 1.80
CA ARG A 5 14.47 50.74 0.91
C ARG A 5 15.00 49.50 1.63
N ARG A 6 15.25 49.55 2.93
CA ARG A 6 15.72 48.39 3.72
C ARG A 6 14.58 47.43 4.08
N THR A 7 13.39 47.91 4.30
CA THR A 7 12.18 47.08 4.57
C THR A 7 11.71 46.35 3.32
N VAL A 8 11.78 46.98 2.13
CA VAL A 8 11.44 46.30 0.88
C VAL A 8 12.44 45.23 0.49
N ALA A 9 13.74 45.42 0.75
CA ALA A 9 14.78 44.43 0.51
C ALA A 9 14.65 43.20 1.46
N LEU A 10 14.28 43.41 2.73
CA LEU A 10 14.04 42.32 3.69
C LEU A 10 12.79 41.54 3.38
N ALA A 11 11.70 42.18 2.92
CA ALA A 11 10.47 41.52 2.46
C ALA A 11 10.69 40.73 1.15
N ALA A 12 11.53 41.22 0.24
CA ALA A 12 11.88 40.49 -0.98
C ALA A 12 12.79 39.27 -0.72
N LEU A 13 13.67 39.34 0.29
CA LEU A 13 14.50 38.20 0.75
C LEU A 13 13.65 37.12 1.45
N LEU A 14 12.62 37.50 2.20
CA LEU A 14 11.69 36.56 2.87
C LEU A 14 10.72 35.89 1.85
N LEU A 15 10.41 36.54 0.72
CA LEU A 15 9.59 35.93 -0.32
C LEU A 15 10.35 34.90 -1.20
N MET A 16 11.69 34.93 -1.21
CA MET A 16 12.52 33.95 -1.95
C MET A 16 12.74 32.63 -1.20
N ALA A 17 12.36 32.53 0.07
CA ALA A 17 12.63 31.35 0.89
C ALA A 17 11.52 30.27 0.90
N ALA A 18 10.42 30.51 0.19
CA ALA A 18 9.33 29.51 0.09
C ALA A 18 9.19 29.02 -1.34
N LEU A 19 10.22 28.34 -1.89
CA LEU A 19 10.00 27.44 -2.98
C LEU A 19 9.31 26.21 -2.37
N PRO A 20 8.06 25.88 -2.77
CA PRO A 20 7.43 24.65 -2.32
C PRO A 20 8.36 23.49 -2.70
N ALA A 21 8.56 22.56 -1.79
CA ALA A 21 9.21 21.29 -2.11
C ALA A 21 8.42 20.72 -3.30
N ARG A 22 9.06 20.63 -4.47
CA ARG A 22 8.38 20.08 -5.64
C ARG A 22 8.05 18.63 -5.32
N ALA A 23 6.76 18.32 -5.20
CA ALA A 23 6.29 16.95 -5.20
C ALA A 23 6.90 16.21 -6.40
N PHE A 24 7.26 14.95 -6.22
CA PHE A 24 7.83 14.17 -7.32
C PHE A 24 6.80 14.07 -8.46
N GLU A 25 7.16 14.63 -9.62
CA GLU A 25 6.31 14.56 -10.82
C GLU A 25 6.73 13.35 -11.65
N THR A 26 5.84 12.38 -11.79
CA THR A 26 6.03 11.23 -12.66
C THR A 26 5.36 11.42 -14.01
N ARG A 27 6.01 10.91 -15.08
CA ARG A 27 5.45 10.84 -16.44
C ARG A 27 4.37 9.76 -16.59
N ALA A 28 4.27 8.85 -15.64
CA ALA A 28 3.25 7.79 -15.65
C ALA A 28 1.83 8.39 -15.63
N THR A 29 0.89 7.78 -16.34
CA THR A 29 -0.52 8.15 -16.33
C THR A 29 -1.14 7.94 -14.95
N ALA A 30 -0.77 6.83 -14.29
CA ALA A 30 -1.11 6.54 -12.91
C ALA A 30 0.09 5.93 -12.19
N ALA A 31 0.26 6.29 -10.92
CA ALA A 31 1.36 5.83 -10.08
C ALA A 31 0.94 5.72 -8.62
N TRP A 32 1.48 4.72 -7.93
CA TRP A 32 1.39 4.56 -6.50
C TRP A 32 2.74 4.13 -5.94
N VAL A 33 3.24 4.84 -4.94
CA VAL A 33 4.52 4.52 -4.29
C VAL A 33 4.29 4.40 -2.79
N TYR A 34 4.76 3.31 -2.21
CA TYR A 34 4.50 2.94 -0.84
C TYR A 34 5.77 2.47 -0.15
N ASP A 35 6.06 3.05 0.99
CA ASP A 35 7.08 2.57 1.90
C ASP A 35 6.49 1.49 2.80
N MET A 36 6.99 0.28 2.65
CA MET A 36 6.47 -0.89 3.35
C MET A 36 6.90 -0.93 4.82
N THR A 37 8.06 -0.32 5.13
CA THR A 37 8.63 -0.31 6.47
C THR A 37 7.87 0.63 7.41
N THR A 38 7.53 1.82 6.93
CA THR A 38 6.77 2.83 7.69
C THR A 38 5.27 2.84 7.37
N GLN A 39 4.83 2.02 6.43
CA GLN A 39 3.46 1.95 5.95
C GLN A 39 2.92 3.28 5.39
N THR A 40 3.80 4.08 4.78
CA THR A 40 3.48 5.42 4.28
C THR A 40 3.31 5.41 2.76
N VAL A 41 2.23 6.02 2.27
CA VAL A 41 2.05 6.31 0.83
C VAL A 41 2.89 7.56 0.51
N LEU A 42 3.89 7.41 -0.36
CA LEU A 42 4.79 8.49 -0.77
C LEU A 42 4.30 9.26 -1.98
N LEU A 43 3.61 8.57 -2.89
CA LEU A 43 3.04 9.14 -4.11
C LEU A 43 1.71 8.47 -4.43
N ASP A 44 0.73 9.28 -4.72
CA ASP A 44 -0.59 8.87 -5.19
C ASP A 44 -0.98 9.75 -6.38
N LYS A 45 -0.81 9.21 -7.59
CA LYS A 45 -1.24 9.85 -8.82
C LYS A 45 -2.26 8.97 -9.52
N ASN A 46 -3.54 9.34 -9.50
CA ASN A 46 -4.59 8.55 -10.15
C ASN A 46 -4.60 7.07 -9.72
N ALA A 47 -4.12 6.77 -8.51
CA ALA A 47 -3.81 5.40 -8.09
C ALA A 47 -5.05 4.50 -7.99
N ASP A 48 -6.23 5.08 -7.79
CA ASP A 48 -7.51 4.36 -7.68
C ASP A 48 -8.26 4.22 -9.01
N ILE A 49 -7.77 4.84 -10.09
CA ILE A 49 -8.40 4.71 -11.41
C ILE A 49 -8.15 3.30 -11.94
N ALA A 50 -9.24 2.60 -12.28
CA ALA A 50 -9.19 1.26 -12.87
C ALA A 50 -8.75 1.33 -14.34
N LEU A 51 -7.53 0.91 -14.63
CA LEU A 51 -6.89 0.95 -15.95
C LEU A 51 -6.59 -0.47 -16.47
N PRO A 52 -6.33 -0.63 -17.78
CA PRO A 52 -5.83 -1.88 -18.33
C PRO A 52 -4.48 -2.25 -17.70
N PRO A 53 -4.37 -3.41 -17.02
CA PRO A 53 -3.16 -3.77 -16.26
C PRO A 53 -2.07 -4.40 -17.13
N ALA A 54 -2.40 -4.84 -18.33
CA ALA A 54 -1.53 -5.70 -19.13
C ALA A 54 -1.01 -6.91 -18.30
N SER A 55 0.22 -7.35 -18.53
CA SER A 55 0.80 -8.51 -17.83
C SER A 55 1.08 -8.30 -16.33
N MET A 56 0.87 -7.11 -15.77
CA MET A 56 0.90 -6.93 -14.30
C MET A 56 -0.23 -7.72 -13.63
N SER A 57 -1.33 -7.97 -14.34
CA SER A 57 -2.45 -8.83 -13.91
C SER A 57 -2.02 -10.25 -13.50
N LYS A 58 -0.93 -10.78 -14.07
CA LYS A 58 -0.40 -12.12 -13.75
C LYS A 58 -0.02 -12.29 -12.28
N LEU A 59 0.22 -11.19 -11.58
CA LEU A 59 0.46 -11.24 -10.13
C LEU A 59 -0.69 -11.88 -9.36
N MET A 60 -1.94 -11.72 -9.81
CA MET A 60 -3.09 -12.40 -9.19
C MET A 60 -3.10 -13.90 -9.50
N THR A 61 -2.77 -14.32 -10.71
CA THR A 61 -2.64 -15.74 -11.07
C THR A 61 -1.53 -16.40 -10.24
N ILE A 62 -0.41 -15.71 -10.06
CA ILE A 62 0.69 -16.16 -9.19
C ILE A 62 0.23 -16.23 -7.73
N ASN A 63 -0.50 -15.23 -7.23
CA ASN A 63 -1.05 -15.24 -5.88
C ASN A 63 -1.94 -16.46 -5.63
N MET A 64 -2.85 -16.78 -6.56
CA MET A 64 -3.74 -17.92 -6.42
C MET A 64 -2.99 -19.26 -6.48
N LEU A 65 -1.91 -19.35 -7.27
CA LEU A 65 -1.05 -20.52 -7.28
C LEU A 65 -0.23 -20.63 -5.97
N PHE A 66 0.27 -19.51 -5.43
CA PHE A 66 0.94 -19.49 -4.12
C PHE A 66 -0.01 -19.89 -2.98
N GLU A 67 -1.27 -19.45 -3.03
CA GLU A 67 -2.29 -19.90 -2.08
C GLU A 67 -2.54 -21.42 -2.21
N ALA A 68 -2.59 -21.96 -3.43
CA ALA A 68 -2.77 -23.38 -3.66
C ALA A 68 -1.57 -24.22 -3.15
N LEU A 69 -0.35 -23.69 -3.27
CA LEU A 69 0.86 -24.29 -2.70
C LEU A 69 0.81 -24.27 -1.16
N ARG A 70 0.51 -23.13 -0.56
CA ARG A 70 0.41 -22.97 0.90
C ARG A 70 -0.66 -23.86 1.51
N ASP A 71 -1.80 -24.00 0.82
CA ASP A 71 -2.93 -24.80 1.28
C ASP A 71 -2.73 -26.30 1.02
N GLY A 72 -1.62 -26.70 0.40
CA GLY A 72 -1.30 -28.10 0.08
C GLY A 72 -2.15 -28.72 -1.04
N ARG A 73 -2.91 -27.91 -1.79
CA ARG A 73 -3.68 -28.37 -2.96
C ARG A 73 -2.77 -28.80 -4.11
N VAL A 74 -1.61 -28.20 -4.20
CA VAL A 74 -0.54 -28.55 -5.12
C VAL A 74 0.81 -28.44 -4.37
N SER A 75 1.85 -29.10 -4.89
CA SER A 75 3.25 -28.94 -4.44
C SER A 75 4.07 -28.22 -5.52
N PRO A 76 5.27 -27.74 -5.22
CA PRO A 76 6.17 -27.18 -6.23
C PRO A 76 6.43 -28.11 -7.43
N GLU A 77 6.42 -29.44 -7.21
CA GLU A 77 6.67 -30.50 -8.19
C GLU A 77 5.38 -30.98 -8.88
N THR A 78 4.21 -30.52 -8.44
CA THR A 78 2.93 -30.88 -9.10
C THR A 78 2.98 -30.45 -10.56
N THR A 79 2.74 -31.37 -11.46
CA THR A 79 2.73 -31.14 -12.91
C THR A 79 1.34 -30.80 -13.42
N PHE A 80 1.29 -29.94 -14.43
CA PHE A 80 0.07 -29.48 -15.07
C PHE A 80 0.00 -29.95 -16.52
N SER A 81 -1.22 -30.26 -16.97
CA SER A 81 -1.48 -30.58 -18.39
C SER A 81 -1.62 -29.30 -19.20
N VAL A 82 -1.06 -29.30 -20.39
CA VAL A 82 -1.16 -28.19 -21.34
C VAL A 82 -2.29 -28.48 -22.33
N SER A 83 -3.31 -27.63 -22.37
CA SER A 83 -4.42 -27.74 -23.34
C SER A 83 -4.05 -27.12 -24.68
N SER A 84 -4.84 -27.46 -25.74
CA SER A 84 -4.74 -26.79 -27.04
C SER A 84 -4.96 -25.28 -26.94
N ARG A 85 -5.82 -24.83 -26.02
CA ARG A 85 -6.06 -23.41 -25.74
C ARG A 85 -4.79 -22.75 -25.19
N ALA A 86 -4.17 -23.32 -24.17
CA ALA A 86 -2.93 -22.80 -23.58
C ALA A 86 -1.82 -22.71 -24.63
N LYS A 87 -1.63 -23.79 -25.41
CA LYS A 87 -0.64 -23.83 -26.51
C LYS A 87 -0.88 -22.77 -27.58
N ALA A 88 -2.14 -22.45 -27.88
CA ALA A 88 -2.51 -21.48 -28.90
C ALA A 88 -2.39 -20.02 -28.45
N MET A 89 -2.03 -19.76 -27.18
CA MET A 89 -1.87 -18.41 -26.67
C MET A 89 -0.80 -17.65 -27.42
N GLY A 90 -1.12 -16.41 -27.77
CA GLY A 90 -0.19 -15.49 -28.43
C GLY A 90 0.57 -14.58 -27.45
N GLY A 91 1.36 -13.68 -28.01
CA GLY A 91 2.17 -12.73 -27.26
C GLY A 91 3.36 -13.38 -26.56
N SER A 92 3.59 -13.04 -25.31
CA SER A 92 4.67 -13.65 -24.50
C SER A 92 4.27 -15.02 -24.00
N THR A 93 5.08 -16.05 -24.28
CA THR A 93 4.81 -17.44 -23.93
C THR A 93 6.07 -18.16 -23.46
N MET A 94 5.89 -19.29 -22.79
CA MET A 94 6.94 -20.29 -22.51
C MET A 94 7.12 -21.26 -23.69
N PHE A 95 6.28 -21.17 -24.72
CA PHE A 95 6.19 -22.13 -25.85
C PHE A 95 5.84 -23.55 -25.43
N LEU A 96 4.83 -23.67 -24.56
CA LEU A 96 4.34 -24.95 -24.08
C LEU A 96 3.64 -25.75 -25.18
N ASN A 97 3.87 -27.06 -25.19
CA ASN A 97 3.18 -28.02 -26.07
C ASN A 97 2.23 -28.91 -25.25
N GLU A 98 1.22 -29.51 -25.90
CA GLU A 98 0.22 -30.37 -25.26
C GLU A 98 0.82 -31.61 -24.57
N THR A 99 2.00 -32.04 -25.03
CA THR A 99 2.75 -33.16 -24.43
C THR A 99 3.56 -32.77 -23.20
N ASP A 100 3.75 -31.47 -22.94
CA ASP A 100 4.52 -31.00 -21.80
C ASP A 100 3.75 -31.19 -20.49
N ARG A 101 4.53 -31.29 -19.43
CA ARG A 101 4.04 -31.39 -18.06
C ARG A 101 4.86 -30.46 -17.17
N PRO A 102 4.73 -29.12 -17.36
CA PRO A 102 5.47 -28.17 -16.53
C PRO A 102 5.05 -28.34 -15.08
N THR A 103 6.00 -28.18 -14.17
CA THR A 103 5.74 -28.14 -12.73
C THR A 103 5.16 -26.80 -12.30
N ALA A 104 4.57 -26.72 -11.10
CA ALA A 104 4.10 -25.46 -10.53
C ALA A 104 5.20 -24.41 -10.52
N ILE A 105 6.43 -24.79 -10.16
CA ILE A 105 7.60 -23.90 -10.13
C ILE A 105 8.01 -23.41 -11.52
N ASP A 106 7.95 -24.29 -12.56
CA ASP A 106 8.20 -23.88 -13.94
C ASP A 106 7.17 -22.84 -14.41
N LEU A 107 5.90 -23.05 -14.07
CA LEU A 107 4.82 -22.13 -14.43
C LEU A 107 4.98 -20.77 -13.72
N ILE A 108 5.40 -20.76 -12.44
CA ILE A 108 5.70 -19.53 -11.70
C ILE A 108 6.83 -18.76 -12.40
N ARG A 109 7.95 -19.40 -12.68
CA ARG A 109 9.08 -18.80 -13.42
C ARG A 109 8.66 -18.31 -14.79
N GLY A 110 7.89 -19.11 -15.52
CA GLY A 110 7.34 -18.72 -16.82
C GLY A 110 6.44 -17.50 -16.78
N MET A 111 5.58 -17.38 -15.78
CA MET A 111 4.71 -16.20 -15.60
C MET A 111 5.51 -14.95 -15.23
N ILE A 112 6.51 -15.08 -14.37
CA ILE A 112 7.32 -13.94 -13.88
C ILE A 112 8.29 -13.49 -14.98
N ILE A 113 9.14 -14.39 -15.47
CA ILE A 113 10.29 -14.07 -16.30
C ILE A 113 9.91 -13.94 -17.77
N ASN A 114 9.32 -15.01 -18.34
CA ASN A 114 8.89 -15.02 -19.73
C ASN A 114 7.60 -14.22 -19.96
N SER A 115 6.87 -13.90 -18.88
CA SER A 115 5.53 -13.33 -18.95
C SER A 115 4.53 -14.23 -19.70
N GLY A 116 4.66 -15.56 -19.56
CA GLY A 116 3.95 -16.61 -20.31
C GLY A 116 2.44 -16.52 -20.17
N ASN A 117 1.75 -16.21 -21.25
CA ASN A 117 0.28 -16.24 -21.31
C ASN A 117 -0.22 -17.68 -21.29
N ASP A 118 0.49 -18.59 -21.98
CA ASP A 118 0.25 -20.03 -21.96
C ASP A 118 0.36 -20.61 -20.54
N ALA A 119 1.36 -20.23 -19.78
CA ALA A 119 1.51 -20.62 -18.38
C ALA A 119 0.31 -20.19 -17.52
N CYS A 120 -0.23 -18.98 -17.74
CA CYS A 120 -1.40 -18.49 -17.01
C CYS A 120 -2.64 -19.35 -17.29
N VAL A 121 -2.88 -19.70 -18.56
CA VAL A 121 -4.01 -20.56 -18.95
C VAL A 121 -3.86 -21.95 -18.35
N VAL A 122 -2.65 -22.53 -18.38
CA VAL A 122 -2.35 -23.82 -17.73
C VAL A 122 -2.67 -23.81 -16.24
N VAL A 123 -2.24 -22.76 -15.51
CA VAL A 123 -2.57 -22.60 -14.10
C VAL A 123 -4.07 -22.46 -13.88
N ALA A 124 -4.73 -21.63 -14.67
CA ALA A 124 -6.17 -21.38 -14.56
C ALA A 124 -7.00 -22.66 -14.77
N GLU A 125 -6.71 -23.41 -15.83
CA GLU A 125 -7.38 -24.67 -16.11
C GLU A 125 -7.07 -25.73 -15.05
N GLY A 126 -5.84 -25.79 -14.58
CA GLY A 126 -5.42 -26.75 -13.57
C GLY A 126 -6.03 -26.51 -12.18
N LEU A 127 -6.21 -25.26 -11.78
CA LEU A 127 -6.75 -24.91 -10.46
C LEU A 127 -8.28 -24.81 -10.43
N ALA A 128 -8.91 -24.33 -11.51
CA ALA A 128 -10.35 -24.04 -11.53
C ALA A 128 -11.11 -24.83 -12.62
N GLY A 129 -10.43 -25.59 -13.48
CA GLY A 129 -11.02 -26.34 -14.58
C GLY A 129 -11.27 -25.55 -15.86
N SER A 130 -11.34 -24.20 -15.78
CA SER A 130 -11.38 -23.31 -16.95
C SER A 130 -10.85 -21.93 -16.62
N GLU A 131 -10.39 -21.18 -17.63
CA GLU A 131 -9.90 -19.81 -17.45
C GLU A 131 -11.03 -18.84 -17.06
N GLU A 132 -12.24 -19.06 -17.56
CA GLU A 132 -13.43 -18.25 -17.25
C GLU A 132 -13.75 -18.34 -15.76
N LYS A 133 -13.87 -19.56 -15.23
CA LYS A 133 -14.13 -19.78 -13.81
C LYS A 133 -13.00 -19.23 -12.95
N PHE A 134 -11.75 -19.42 -13.37
CA PHE A 134 -10.58 -18.90 -12.67
C PHE A 134 -10.62 -17.37 -12.59
N SER A 135 -10.97 -16.66 -13.68
CA SER A 135 -11.06 -15.20 -13.69
C SER A 135 -12.18 -14.66 -12.79
N GLU A 136 -13.28 -15.39 -12.63
CA GLU A 136 -14.32 -15.07 -11.65
C GLU A 136 -13.78 -15.23 -10.22
N GLU A 137 -13.03 -16.32 -9.95
CA GLU A 137 -12.39 -16.56 -8.66
C GLU A 137 -11.32 -15.51 -8.37
N MET A 138 -10.51 -15.09 -9.36
CA MET A 138 -9.55 -13.98 -9.24
C MET A 138 -10.25 -12.67 -8.80
N THR A 139 -11.40 -12.36 -9.42
CA THR A 139 -12.17 -11.15 -9.07
C THR A 139 -12.71 -11.23 -7.65
N LYS A 140 -13.29 -12.36 -7.24
CA LYS A 140 -13.77 -12.57 -5.87
C LYS A 140 -12.61 -12.48 -4.87
N ARG A 141 -11.47 -13.08 -5.22
CA ARG A 141 -10.28 -13.03 -4.35
C ARG A 141 -9.74 -11.61 -4.21
N ALA A 142 -9.69 -10.85 -5.30
CA ALA A 142 -9.31 -9.44 -5.29
C ALA A 142 -10.17 -8.62 -4.32
N GLN A 143 -11.50 -8.76 -4.41
CA GLN A 143 -12.43 -8.09 -3.50
C GLN A 143 -12.17 -8.46 -2.03
N ALA A 144 -11.94 -9.75 -1.75
CA ALA A 144 -11.62 -10.21 -0.40
C ALA A 144 -10.28 -9.69 0.13
N LEU A 145 -9.35 -9.31 -0.75
CA LEU A 145 -8.07 -8.69 -0.41
C LEU A 145 -8.14 -7.15 -0.31
N GLY A 146 -9.31 -6.55 -0.54
CA GLY A 146 -9.48 -5.10 -0.54
C GLY A 146 -9.12 -4.42 -1.87
N MET A 147 -8.90 -5.18 -2.95
CA MET A 147 -8.65 -4.67 -4.30
C MET A 147 -9.98 -4.31 -4.98
N THR A 148 -10.63 -3.26 -4.49
CA THR A 148 -12.02 -2.91 -4.86
C THR A 148 -12.17 -2.34 -6.27
N ASN A 149 -11.08 -1.88 -6.89
CA ASN A 149 -11.04 -1.32 -8.23
C ASN A 149 -10.46 -2.32 -9.26
N SER A 150 -10.57 -3.64 -8.98
CA SER A 150 -10.02 -4.69 -9.82
C SER A 150 -11.08 -5.68 -10.28
N VAL A 151 -11.11 -5.91 -11.61
CA VAL A 151 -11.94 -6.92 -12.26
C VAL A 151 -11.08 -7.72 -13.24
N PHE A 152 -11.14 -9.04 -13.16
CA PHE A 152 -10.40 -9.96 -14.02
C PHE A 152 -11.33 -10.60 -15.04
N LYS A 153 -10.90 -10.67 -16.31
CA LYS A 153 -11.62 -11.33 -17.42
C LYS A 153 -10.83 -12.51 -18.01
N ASN A 154 -9.56 -12.62 -17.64
CA ASN A 154 -8.68 -13.73 -17.99
C ASN A 154 -7.53 -13.81 -16.99
N SER A 155 -6.74 -14.86 -17.09
CA SER A 155 -5.63 -15.18 -16.19
C SER A 155 -4.34 -14.40 -16.47
N SER A 156 -4.20 -13.78 -17.65
CA SER A 156 -2.91 -13.30 -18.15
C SER A 156 -2.78 -11.78 -18.25
N GLY A 157 -3.91 -11.05 -18.21
CA GLY A 157 -3.93 -9.61 -18.52
C GLY A 157 -3.98 -9.33 -20.02
N TRP A 158 -4.35 -10.34 -20.84
CA TRP A 158 -4.64 -10.13 -22.25
C TRP A 158 -5.77 -9.10 -22.39
N PRO A 159 -5.73 -8.21 -23.40
CA PRO A 159 -6.77 -7.21 -23.58
C PRO A 159 -8.16 -7.83 -23.65
N ALA A 160 -9.07 -7.39 -22.80
CA ALA A 160 -10.47 -7.82 -22.75
C ALA A 160 -11.33 -6.71 -22.13
N ASP A 161 -12.54 -6.54 -22.65
CA ASP A 161 -13.47 -5.53 -22.14
C ASP A 161 -13.76 -5.72 -20.64
N GLY A 162 -13.55 -4.65 -19.87
CA GLY A 162 -13.76 -4.66 -18.43
C GLY A 162 -12.66 -5.36 -17.62
N HIS A 163 -11.54 -5.79 -18.24
CA HIS A 163 -10.35 -6.24 -17.51
C HIS A 163 -9.58 -5.01 -17.02
N ARG A 164 -9.76 -4.62 -15.78
CA ARG A 164 -9.22 -3.38 -15.20
C ARG A 164 -8.67 -3.61 -13.80
N GLN A 165 -7.62 -2.89 -13.45
CA GLN A 165 -7.01 -2.86 -12.12
C GLN A 165 -6.50 -1.45 -11.81
N SER A 166 -6.57 -1.04 -10.55
CA SER A 166 -5.94 0.20 -10.11
C SER A 166 -4.49 -0.03 -9.67
N MET A 167 -3.71 1.04 -9.67
CA MET A 167 -2.30 0.94 -9.24
C MET A 167 -2.19 0.67 -7.74
N ARG A 168 -3.11 1.20 -6.94
CA ARG A 168 -3.22 0.88 -5.52
C ARG A 168 -3.52 -0.60 -5.29
N ASP A 169 -4.46 -1.17 -6.04
CA ASP A 169 -4.83 -2.58 -5.91
C ASP A 169 -3.66 -3.51 -6.27
N LEU A 170 -2.93 -3.20 -7.35
CA LEU A 170 -1.70 -3.92 -7.68
C LEU A 170 -0.62 -3.78 -6.59
N GLY A 171 -0.57 -2.62 -5.92
CA GLY A 171 0.29 -2.39 -4.76
C GLY A 171 -0.10 -3.23 -3.54
N ILE A 172 -1.40 -3.36 -3.24
CA ILE A 172 -1.94 -4.26 -2.21
C ILE A 172 -1.50 -5.70 -2.49
N LEU A 173 -1.64 -6.13 -3.73
CA LEU A 173 -1.24 -7.47 -4.15
C LEU A 173 0.28 -7.69 -4.05
N ALA A 174 1.08 -6.71 -4.45
CA ALA A 174 2.53 -6.77 -4.32
C ALA A 174 2.98 -6.87 -2.86
N LYS A 175 2.40 -6.03 -1.97
CA LYS A 175 2.64 -6.10 -0.53
C LYS A 175 2.36 -7.50 0.00
N ARG A 176 1.22 -8.09 -0.39
CA ARG A 176 0.83 -9.44 0.02
C ARG A 176 1.84 -10.49 -0.45
N LEU A 177 2.22 -10.48 -1.73
CA LEU A 177 3.18 -11.45 -2.28
C LEU A 177 4.52 -11.41 -1.57
N ILE A 178 4.97 -10.23 -1.16
CA ILE A 178 6.22 -10.04 -0.41
C ILE A 178 6.09 -10.57 1.03
N SER A 179 5.00 -10.22 1.73
CA SER A 179 4.89 -10.47 3.17
C SER A 179 4.34 -11.85 3.52
N GLU A 180 3.46 -12.42 2.68
CA GLU A 180 2.78 -13.67 3.00
C GLU A 180 3.35 -14.91 2.30
N PHE A 181 4.25 -14.72 1.30
CA PHE A 181 4.87 -15.81 0.56
C PHE A 181 6.40 -15.64 0.44
N PRO A 182 7.11 -15.39 1.56
CA PRO A 182 8.55 -15.13 1.55
C PRO A 182 9.35 -16.29 0.99
N GLU A 183 8.84 -17.53 1.05
CA GLU A 183 9.47 -18.74 0.52
C GLU A 183 9.52 -18.77 -1.02
N TYR A 184 8.52 -18.16 -1.71
CA TYR A 184 8.44 -18.12 -3.17
C TYR A 184 8.83 -16.76 -3.75
N TYR A 185 8.79 -15.70 -2.94
CA TYR A 185 9.09 -14.34 -3.39
C TYR A 185 10.46 -14.17 -4.07
N PRO A 186 11.54 -14.86 -3.65
CA PRO A 186 12.85 -14.75 -4.31
C PRO A 186 12.84 -15.04 -5.82
N ILE A 187 11.87 -15.80 -6.34
CA ILE A 187 11.73 -16.10 -7.78
C ILE A 187 11.52 -14.83 -8.60
N PHE A 188 10.91 -13.78 -8.02
CA PHE A 188 10.72 -12.51 -8.71
C PHE A 188 12.04 -11.79 -9.05
N ALA A 189 13.12 -12.10 -8.36
CA ALA A 189 14.45 -11.57 -8.61
C ALA A 189 15.27 -12.40 -9.62
N GLU A 190 14.78 -13.57 -10.02
CA GLU A 190 15.45 -14.38 -11.04
C GLU A 190 15.47 -13.63 -12.39
N THR A 191 16.62 -13.60 -13.04
CA THR A 191 16.84 -12.80 -14.25
C THR A 191 16.62 -13.57 -15.55
N GLU A 192 16.69 -14.91 -15.50
CA GLU A 192 16.57 -15.77 -16.68
C GLU A 192 15.81 -17.05 -16.37
N PHE A 193 14.98 -17.47 -17.31
CA PHE A 193 14.34 -18.78 -17.33
C PHE A 193 14.00 -19.19 -18.77
N ASN A 194 14.44 -20.39 -19.17
CA ASN A 194 14.20 -20.92 -20.51
C ASN A 194 13.72 -22.39 -20.42
N TYR A 195 12.42 -22.57 -20.39
CA TYR A 195 11.80 -23.89 -20.28
C TYR A 195 12.16 -24.77 -21.46
N LEU A 196 12.89 -25.87 -21.20
CA LEU A 196 13.36 -26.83 -22.22
C LEU A 196 14.12 -26.18 -23.38
N ASP A 197 14.80 -25.07 -23.14
CA ASP A 197 15.58 -24.28 -24.13
C ASP A 197 14.76 -23.81 -25.35
N ARG A 198 13.43 -23.65 -25.22
CA ARG A 198 12.54 -23.30 -26.34
C ARG A 198 12.39 -21.82 -26.59
N ALA A 199 12.73 -20.97 -25.65
CA ALA A 199 12.47 -19.53 -25.72
C ALA A 199 13.70 -18.65 -25.47
N PRO A 200 14.85 -18.87 -26.16
CA PRO A 200 16.07 -18.10 -25.85
C PRO A 200 15.89 -16.60 -26.06
N ALA A 201 15.07 -16.17 -27.01
CA ALA A 201 14.75 -14.76 -27.25
C ALA A 201 13.79 -14.15 -26.20
N ASN A 202 13.15 -14.97 -25.37
CA ASN A 202 12.23 -14.56 -24.31
C ASN A 202 12.66 -15.05 -22.94
N ALA A 203 13.89 -15.47 -22.76
CA ALA A 203 14.39 -16.07 -21.51
C ALA A 203 14.68 -15.04 -20.41
N SER A 204 14.84 -13.76 -20.76
CA SER A 204 15.25 -12.74 -19.80
C SER A 204 14.08 -12.05 -19.12
N ASN A 205 14.21 -11.83 -17.79
CA ASN A 205 13.29 -10.99 -17.03
C ASN A 205 13.37 -9.52 -17.55
N ARG A 206 12.20 -8.95 -17.82
CA ARG A 206 12.09 -7.59 -18.42
C ARG A 206 12.07 -6.47 -17.39
N ASN A 207 12.15 -6.78 -16.09
CA ASN A 207 12.28 -5.75 -15.07
C ASN A 207 13.65 -5.07 -15.17
N PRO A 208 13.70 -3.78 -15.59
CA PRO A 208 14.97 -3.11 -15.83
C PRO A 208 15.81 -2.93 -14.57
N LEU A 209 15.17 -2.84 -13.41
CA LEU A 209 15.83 -2.56 -12.13
C LEU A 209 16.68 -3.73 -11.63
N LEU A 210 16.38 -4.97 -12.05
CA LEU A 210 17.15 -6.16 -11.64
C LEU A 210 18.58 -6.16 -12.21
N ARG A 211 18.88 -5.31 -13.18
CA ARG A 211 20.20 -5.19 -13.83
C ARG A 211 21.02 -4.00 -13.36
N ILE A 212 20.47 -3.18 -12.44
CA ILE A 212 21.18 -2.02 -11.88
C ILE A 212 22.10 -2.51 -10.77
N ALA A 213 23.42 -2.49 -11.04
CA ALA A 213 24.42 -3.03 -10.15
C ALA A 213 25.13 -2.01 -9.24
N ALA A 214 24.95 -0.70 -9.48
CA ALA A 214 25.75 0.35 -8.82
C ALA A 214 24.87 1.34 -8.05
N SER A 215 24.07 0.81 -7.11
CA SER A 215 23.21 1.65 -6.27
C SER A 215 23.26 1.20 -4.80
N ASP A 216 22.92 2.09 -3.90
CA ASP A 216 22.78 1.79 -2.47
C ASP A 216 21.57 0.89 -2.19
N TRP A 217 20.72 0.67 -3.18
CA TRP A 217 19.52 -0.15 -3.12
C TRP A 217 19.59 -1.33 -4.12
N ARG A 218 18.82 -2.35 -3.86
CA ARG A 218 18.65 -3.53 -4.71
C ARG A 218 17.18 -3.75 -5.02
N ALA A 219 16.84 -3.93 -6.31
CA ALA A 219 15.51 -4.38 -6.72
C ALA A 219 15.40 -5.91 -6.61
N ASP A 220 14.19 -6.40 -6.30
CA ASP A 220 13.92 -7.82 -6.12
C ASP A 220 12.54 -8.27 -6.67
N GLY A 221 11.90 -7.48 -7.49
CA GLY A 221 10.63 -7.83 -8.13
C GLY A 221 9.96 -6.62 -8.79
N LEU A 222 8.73 -6.74 -9.27
CA LEU A 222 7.93 -7.96 -9.42
C LEU A 222 7.60 -8.23 -10.91
N LYS A 223 6.81 -7.33 -11.57
CA LYS A 223 6.23 -7.65 -12.88
C LYS A 223 6.06 -6.46 -13.79
N THR A 224 6.55 -6.57 -15.02
CA THR A 224 6.29 -5.60 -16.09
C THR A 224 4.98 -5.89 -16.81
N GLY A 225 4.36 -4.85 -17.36
CA GLY A 225 3.22 -4.94 -18.27
C GLY A 225 3.38 -4.03 -19.49
N HIS A 226 2.85 -4.46 -20.62
CA HIS A 226 2.74 -3.62 -21.82
C HIS A 226 1.63 -4.15 -22.73
N THR A 227 0.75 -3.25 -23.15
CA THR A 227 -0.12 -3.36 -24.34
C THR A 227 -0.25 -1.96 -24.95
N SER A 228 -0.74 -1.88 -26.17
CA SER A 228 -0.96 -0.59 -26.84
C SER A 228 -1.94 0.31 -26.06
N GLU A 229 -2.94 -0.30 -25.38
CA GLU A 229 -3.92 0.43 -24.56
C GLU A 229 -3.35 0.85 -23.21
N ALA A 230 -2.59 -0.03 -22.53
CA ALA A 230 -2.06 0.22 -21.19
C ALA A 230 -0.81 1.10 -21.17
N GLY A 231 -0.06 1.18 -22.29
CA GLY A 231 1.31 1.68 -22.26
C GLY A 231 2.25 0.75 -21.51
N TYR A 232 3.44 1.23 -21.17
CA TYR A 232 4.43 0.49 -20.40
C TYR A 232 4.23 0.70 -18.90
N GLY A 233 4.23 -0.40 -18.14
CA GLY A 233 4.04 -0.39 -16.70
C GLY A 233 4.99 -1.33 -15.97
N LEU A 234 5.11 -1.11 -14.65
CA LEU A 234 5.89 -1.95 -13.73
C LEU A 234 5.26 -1.92 -12.34
N VAL A 235 5.05 -3.11 -11.77
CA VAL A 235 4.99 -3.29 -10.33
C VAL A 235 6.39 -3.61 -9.87
N GLY A 236 7.01 -2.71 -9.13
CA GLY A 236 8.39 -2.80 -8.69
C GLY A 236 8.54 -2.85 -7.18
N SER A 237 9.64 -3.44 -6.73
CA SER A 237 10.07 -3.43 -5.33
C SER A 237 11.59 -3.27 -5.27
N ALA A 238 12.04 -2.44 -4.31
CA ALA A 238 13.45 -2.24 -4.02
C ALA A 238 13.69 -2.16 -2.51
N VAL A 239 14.90 -2.54 -2.08
CA VAL A 239 15.33 -2.58 -0.68
C VAL A 239 16.63 -1.81 -0.53
N MET A 240 16.72 -0.95 0.49
CA MET A 240 17.92 -0.26 0.94
C MET A 240 18.07 -0.43 2.46
N GLY A 241 19.06 -1.21 2.90
CA GLY A 241 19.14 -1.64 4.30
C GLY A 241 17.87 -2.42 4.70
N ASP A 242 17.22 -1.99 5.78
CA ASP A 242 15.98 -2.60 6.27
C ASP A 242 14.71 -1.96 5.68
N ARG A 243 14.86 -0.93 4.84
CA ARG A 243 13.76 -0.20 4.26
C ARG A 243 13.37 -0.77 2.90
N ARG A 244 12.06 -1.01 2.68
CA ARG A 244 11.50 -1.50 1.42
C ARG A 244 10.48 -0.53 0.84
N VAL A 245 10.62 -0.26 -0.45
CA VAL A 245 9.67 0.52 -1.23
C VAL A 245 9.03 -0.35 -2.30
N ILE A 246 7.70 -0.27 -2.41
CA ILE A 246 6.92 -0.83 -3.51
C ILE A 246 6.42 0.33 -4.35
N PHE A 247 6.43 0.18 -5.67
CA PHE A 247 5.80 1.14 -6.57
C PHE A 247 5.06 0.46 -7.69
N VAL A 248 4.03 1.10 -8.20
CA VAL A 248 3.25 0.67 -9.36
C VAL A 248 3.07 1.86 -10.29
N ILE A 249 3.48 1.70 -11.53
CA ILE A 249 3.37 2.73 -12.58
C ILE A 249 2.79 2.15 -13.86
N THR A 250 2.05 2.96 -14.61
CA THR A 250 1.51 2.57 -15.93
C THR A 250 1.35 3.76 -16.85
N GLY A 251 1.13 3.51 -18.14
CA GLY A 251 0.86 4.55 -19.15
C GLY A 251 2.10 5.26 -19.67
N LEU A 252 3.29 4.67 -19.53
CA LEU A 252 4.51 5.23 -20.11
C LEU A 252 4.63 4.88 -21.59
N GLU A 253 5.30 5.77 -22.35
CA GLU A 253 5.36 5.69 -23.81
C GLU A 253 6.35 4.63 -24.35
N SER A 254 7.31 4.19 -23.55
CA SER A 254 8.35 3.25 -24.00
C SER A 254 8.95 2.42 -22.88
N ASP A 255 9.63 1.33 -23.25
CA ASP A 255 10.43 0.51 -22.32
C ASP A 255 11.53 1.34 -21.64
N LYS A 256 12.17 2.23 -22.41
CA LYS A 256 13.17 3.16 -21.90
C LYS A 256 12.58 4.12 -20.87
N ALA A 257 11.42 4.72 -21.18
CA ALA A 257 10.74 5.62 -20.24
C ALA A 257 10.34 4.88 -18.95
N ARG A 258 9.90 3.61 -19.05
CA ARG A 258 9.61 2.76 -17.88
C ARG A 258 10.87 2.54 -17.04
N ALA A 259 12.00 2.25 -17.64
CA ALA A 259 13.26 2.04 -16.93
C ALA A 259 13.73 3.31 -16.21
N GLU A 260 13.78 4.44 -16.91
CA GLU A 260 14.18 5.74 -16.35
C GLU A 260 13.27 6.19 -15.21
N GLU A 261 11.95 6.06 -15.39
CA GLU A 261 10.97 6.49 -14.41
C GLU A 261 11.02 5.61 -13.15
N SER A 262 11.18 4.30 -13.34
CA SER A 262 11.29 3.35 -12.21
C SER A 262 12.53 3.62 -11.37
N GLU A 263 13.67 3.86 -11.98
CA GLU A 263 14.91 4.21 -11.28
C GLU A 263 14.79 5.55 -10.56
N ALA A 264 14.19 6.56 -11.21
CA ALA A 264 13.97 7.88 -10.63
C ALA A 264 13.07 7.80 -9.38
N ILE A 265 11.97 7.01 -9.43
CA ILE A 265 11.07 6.77 -8.29
C ILE A 265 11.81 6.13 -7.13
N VAL A 266 12.58 5.07 -7.36
CA VAL A 266 13.32 4.37 -6.30
C VAL A 266 14.36 5.28 -5.66
N ASN A 267 15.14 6.00 -6.47
CA ASN A 267 16.12 6.97 -5.99
C ASN A 267 15.45 8.09 -5.18
N TRP A 268 14.33 8.63 -5.66
CA TRP A 268 13.56 9.65 -4.95
C TRP A 268 13.04 9.13 -3.62
N ALA A 269 12.39 7.95 -3.60
CA ALA A 269 11.80 7.37 -2.41
C ALA A 269 12.84 7.10 -1.30
N PHE A 270 14.06 6.69 -1.66
CA PHE A 270 15.10 6.44 -0.66
C PHE A 270 15.88 7.67 -0.23
N ARG A 271 16.05 8.68 -1.10
CA ARG A 271 16.91 9.83 -0.83
C ARG A 271 16.17 11.06 -0.29
N GLN A 272 14.88 11.22 -0.62
CA GLN A 272 14.14 12.44 -0.21
C GLN A 272 13.46 12.33 1.14
N PHE A 273 13.39 11.14 1.74
CA PHE A 273 12.71 10.91 2.99
C PHE A 273 13.66 10.34 4.05
N THR A 274 13.54 10.89 5.26
CA THR A 274 14.23 10.38 6.45
C THR A 274 13.19 9.77 7.39
N GLU A 275 13.47 8.58 7.91
CA GLU A 275 12.67 7.98 8.97
C GLU A 275 12.85 8.77 10.26
N LYS A 276 11.75 9.20 10.88
CA LYS A 276 11.73 9.89 12.17
C LYS A 276 10.80 9.16 13.13
N THR A 277 11.28 8.85 14.31
CA THR A 277 10.41 8.39 15.40
C THR A 277 9.69 9.59 15.99
N ILE A 278 8.37 9.65 15.81
CA ILE A 278 7.51 10.74 16.29
C ILE A 278 7.18 10.53 17.77
N VAL A 279 6.77 9.30 18.14
CA VAL A 279 6.45 8.92 19.52
C VAL A 279 6.94 7.48 19.75
N LYS A 280 7.53 7.24 20.92
CA LYS A 280 7.94 5.90 21.35
C LYS A 280 6.74 5.08 21.84
N ALA A 281 6.80 3.75 21.67
CA ALA A 281 5.83 2.81 22.23
C ALA A 281 5.66 3.06 23.75
N GLY A 282 4.42 3.10 24.23
CA GLY A 282 4.10 3.34 25.64
C GLY A 282 4.36 4.77 26.15
N ALA A 283 4.88 5.68 25.34
CA ALA A 283 5.02 7.08 25.73
C ALA A 283 3.66 7.78 25.71
N ARG A 284 3.29 8.40 26.83
CA ARG A 284 1.99 9.09 26.96
C ARG A 284 1.95 10.32 26.04
N VAL A 285 0.99 10.32 25.11
CA VAL A 285 0.74 11.42 24.18
C VAL A 285 -0.16 12.48 24.83
N THR A 286 -1.25 12.03 25.45
CA THR A 286 -2.23 12.85 26.15
C THR A 286 -3.04 12.01 27.15
N GLU A 287 -4.02 12.63 27.82
CA GLU A 287 -4.97 11.95 28.68
C GLU A 287 -6.41 12.18 28.21
N ALA A 288 -7.24 11.16 28.30
CA ALA A 288 -8.68 11.26 28.05
C ALA A 288 -9.46 11.23 29.36
N PRO A 289 -10.49 12.10 29.56
CA PRO A 289 -11.35 12.06 30.72
C PRO A 289 -12.19 10.78 30.72
N VAL A 290 -12.34 10.17 31.90
CA VAL A 290 -13.07 8.93 32.09
C VAL A 290 -14.42 9.17 32.76
N TRP A 291 -15.48 8.62 32.16
CA TRP A 291 -16.84 8.66 32.69
C TRP A 291 -17.11 7.45 33.60
N LEU A 292 -17.57 7.72 34.79
CA LEU A 292 -17.91 6.72 35.84
C LEU A 292 -16.76 5.75 36.15
N GLY A 293 -15.52 6.18 36.03
CA GLY A 293 -14.32 5.41 36.34
C GLY A 293 -13.82 5.61 37.78
N ALA A 294 -12.98 4.67 38.26
CA ALA A 294 -12.24 4.81 39.50
C ALA A 294 -11.17 5.91 39.40
N ALA A 295 -10.58 6.09 38.24
CA ALA A 295 -9.71 7.24 37.87
C ALA A 295 -10.52 8.29 37.08
N GLU A 296 -10.04 9.53 37.12
CA GLU A 296 -10.67 10.66 36.40
C GLU A 296 -10.21 10.77 34.94
N THR A 297 -9.00 10.31 34.66
CA THR A 297 -8.39 10.29 33.35
C THR A 297 -7.71 8.94 33.09
N VAL A 298 -7.45 8.63 31.84
CA VAL A 298 -6.64 7.52 31.37
C VAL A 298 -5.60 8.03 30.37
N GLY A 299 -4.34 7.62 30.53
CA GLY A 299 -3.27 7.93 29.56
C GLY A 299 -3.54 7.25 28.21
N LEU A 300 -3.26 7.99 27.16
CA LEU A 300 -3.34 7.49 25.78
C LEU A 300 -1.91 7.34 25.25
N VAL A 301 -1.55 6.12 24.84
CA VAL A 301 -0.22 5.73 24.38
C VAL A 301 -0.30 4.99 23.05
N PRO A 302 0.70 5.08 22.17
CA PRO A 302 0.82 4.18 21.04
C PRO A 302 1.31 2.80 21.51
N ALA A 303 0.78 1.72 20.93
CA ALA A 303 1.18 0.34 21.25
C ALA A 303 2.59 0.01 20.71
N GLU A 304 3.01 0.68 19.63
CA GLU A 304 4.29 0.48 18.96
C GLU A 304 4.97 1.83 18.72
N ASP A 305 6.28 1.83 18.38
CA ASP A 305 6.99 3.06 17.98
C ASP A 305 6.31 3.66 16.75
N VAL A 306 5.88 4.92 16.84
CA VAL A 306 5.36 5.69 15.71
C VAL A 306 6.53 6.21 14.88
N ARG A 307 6.82 5.51 13.79
CA ARG A 307 7.87 5.89 12.85
C ARG A 307 7.24 6.37 11.56
N LEU A 308 7.61 7.54 11.11
CA LEU A 308 7.13 8.13 9.87
C LEU A 308 8.30 8.55 8.99
N LEU A 309 8.05 8.52 7.68
CA LEU A 309 8.92 9.15 6.71
C LEU A 309 8.57 10.63 6.64
N VAL A 310 9.58 11.46 6.79
CA VAL A 310 9.45 12.91 6.72
C VAL A 310 10.37 13.40 5.60
N PRO A 311 9.89 14.22 4.66
CA PRO A 311 10.77 14.85 3.70
C PRO A 311 11.88 15.63 4.41
N ALA A 312 13.13 15.46 3.97
CA ALA A 312 14.30 16.05 4.64
C ALA A 312 14.21 17.58 4.78
N GLN A 313 13.45 18.24 3.89
CA GLN A 313 13.29 19.70 3.83
C GLN A 313 12.23 20.26 4.79
N VAL A 314 11.30 19.42 5.31
CA VAL A 314 10.14 19.87 6.13
C VAL A 314 10.10 19.21 7.51
N GLN A 315 11.23 18.73 8.01
CA GLN A 315 11.31 18.00 9.29
C GLN A 315 10.75 18.76 10.50
N ASP A 316 10.79 20.09 10.47
CA ASP A 316 10.31 20.95 11.55
C ASP A 316 8.83 21.37 11.37
N SER A 317 8.20 20.99 10.28
CA SER A 317 6.81 21.35 9.94
C SER A 317 5.80 20.21 10.21
N VAL A 318 6.22 19.14 10.88
CA VAL A 318 5.35 18.04 11.28
C VAL A 318 4.48 18.49 12.44
N SER A 319 3.16 18.35 12.31
CA SER A 319 2.19 18.60 13.36
C SER A 319 1.38 17.36 13.67
N ALA A 320 0.79 17.28 14.87
CA ALA A 320 -0.01 16.13 15.26
C ALA A 320 -1.18 16.58 16.13
N GLU A 321 -2.31 15.87 15.99
CA GLU A 321 -3.49 16.04 16.82
C GLU A 321 -4.03 14.70 17.30
N VAL A 322 -4.73 14.67 18.43
CA VAL A 322 -5.37 13.47 18.96
C VAL A 322 -6.88 13.61 18.86
N ILE A 323 -7.52 12.64 18.22
CA ILE A 323 -8.97 12.57 18.08
C ILE A 323 -9.51 11.39 18.89
N TYR A 324 -10.49 11.67 19.77
CA TYR A 324 -11.22 10.65 20.51
C TYR A 324 -12.64 11.10 20.83
N THR A 325 -13.52 10.13 21.12
CA THR A 325 -14.87 10.41 21.60
C THR A 325 -14.85 10.40 23.13
N GLY A 326 -14.98 11.56 23.73
CA GLY A 326 -14.90 11.69 25.17
C GLY A 326 -16.19 12.22 25.80
N PRO A 327 -16.37 12.02 27.12
CA PRO A 327 -15.54 11.22 28.03
C PRO A 327 -15.65 9.71 27.79
N VAL A 328 -14.55 8.95 27.95
CA VAL A 328 -14.48 7.50 27.73
C VAL A 328 -15.16 6.77 28.89
N GLN A 329 -16.05 5.85 28.59
CA GLN A 329 -16.83 5.13 29.61
C GLN A 329 -16.00 4.00 30.25
N ALA A 330 -15.94 3.98 31.58
CA ALA A 330 -15.38 2.85 32.35
C ALA A 330 -16.35 1.65 32.38
N PRO A 331 -15.86 0.39 32.53
CA PRO A 331 -14.46 0.02 32.73
C PRO A 331 -13.64 0.10 31.43
N ILE A 332 -12.33 0.38 31.54
CA ILE A 332 -11.37 0.44 30.46
C ILE A 332 -10.29 -0.61 30.74
N THR A 333 -9.88 -1.34 29.70
CA THR A 333 -8.79 -2.31 29.80
C THR A 333 -7.52 -1.73 29.15
N ALA A 334 -6.36 -1.94 29.76
CA ALA A 334 -5.09 -1.58 29.17
C ALA A 334 -4.94 -2.20 27.77
N GLY A 335 -4.44 -1.42 26.81
CA GLY A 335 -4.35 -1.83 25.40
C GLY A 335 -5.66 -1.68 24.62
N GLN A 336 -6.77 -1.28 25.22
CA GLN A 336 -8.02 -0.97 24.50
C GLN A 336 -7.82 0.29 23.65
N GLN A 337 -8.12 0.24 22.35
CA GLN A 337 -8.10 1.41 21.50
C GLN A 337 -9.17 2.42 21.92
N LEU A 338 -8.76 3.66 22.19
CA LEU A 338 -9.63 4.74 22.66
C LEU A 338 -9.57 5.99 21.80
N ALA A 339 -8.49 6.18 21.03
CA ALA A 339 -8.23 7.38 20.28
C ALA A 339 -7.41 7.09 19.01
N GLU A 340 -7.24 8.13 18.18
CA GLU A 340 -6.31 8.15 17.07
C GLU A 340 -5.40 9.38 17.18
N LEU A 341 -4.10 9.19 16.94
CA LEU A 341 -3.15 10.24 16.69
C LEU A 341 -3.09 10.48 15.18
N ILE A 342 -3.45 11.68 14.73
CA ILE A 342 -3.31 12.09 13.34
C ILE A 342 -2.02 12.91 13.25
N VAL A 343 -1.10 12.46 12.40
CA VAL A 343 0.15 13.19 12.15
C VAL A 343 0.11 13.74 10.73
N HIS A 344 0.23 15.05 10.64
CA HIS A 344 0.26 15.81 9.39
C HIS A 344 1.72 16.05 8.98
N VAL A 345 2.10 15.48 7.86
CA VAL A 345 3.40 15.72 7.21
C VAL A 345 3.13 16.47 5.91
N PRO A 346 3.74 17.64 5.67
CA PRO A 346 3.54 18.37 4.42
C PRO A 346 3.77 17.50 3.19
N ASP A 347 2.91 17.63 2.19
CA ASP A 347 2.93 16.91 0.92
C ASP A 347 2.75 15.37 1.01
N LEU A 348 2.41 14.84 2.19
CA LEU A 348 2.06 13.43 2.39
C LEU A 348 0.63 13.30 2.95
N PRO A 349 -0.05 12.16 2.70
CA PRO A 349 -1.32 11.86 3.36
C PRO A 349 -1.15 11.80 4.88
N ASP A 350 -2.20 12.20 5.62
CA ASP A 350 -2.23 12.11 7.06
C ASP A 350 -2.01 10.66 7.55
N ALA A 351 -1.07 10.48 8.47
CA ALA A 351 -0.89 9.21 9.14
C ALA A 351 -1.84 9.10 10.34
N ARG A 352 -2.64 8.02 10.40
CA ARG A 352 -3.57 7.73 11.49
C ARG A 352 -3.05 6.55 12.31
N ILE A 353 -2.73 6.82 13.56
CA ILE A 353 -2.12 5.87 14.48
C ILE A 353 -3.08 5.61 15.64
N PRO A 354 -3.46 4.35 15.91
CA PRO A 354 -4.31 4.02 17.04
C PRO A 354 -3.58 4.32 18.36
N LEU A 355 -4.26 5.01 19.27
CA LEU A 355 -3.83 5.17 20.64
C LEU A 355 -4.67 4.29 21.56
N VAL A 356 -4.00 3.61 22.47
CA VAL A 356 -4.60 2.66 23.41
C VAL A 356 -4.52 3.18 24.84
N ALA A 357 -5.38 2.61 25.71
CA ALA A 357 -5.32 2.88 27.15
C ALA A 357 -3.98 2.41 27.73
N GLU A 358 -3.30 3.28 28.44
CA GLU A 358 -2.03 2.99 29.12
C GLU A 358 -2.21 2.00 30.28
N THR A 359 -3.34 2.11 31.00
CA THR A 359 -3.63 1.29 32.17
C THR A 359 -5.11 0.92 32.25
N ASP A 360 -5.43 -0.09 33.05
CA ASP A 360 -6.79 -0.42 33.40
C ASP A 360 -7.45 0.70 34.22
N VAL A 361 -8.74 0.97 33.95
CA VAL A 361 -9.56 1.83 34.79
C VAL A 361 -10.85 1.09 35.15
N ALA A 362 -10.95 0.68 36.39
CA ALA A 362 -12.16 0.02 36.91
C ALA A 362 -13.37 0.97 36.91
N ALA A 363 -14.58 0.43 36.90
CA ALA A 363 -15.80 1.20 37.12
C ALA A 363 -15.80 1.82 38.53
N GLY A 364 -16.20 3.07 38.63
CA GLY A 364 -16.29 3.81 39.88
C GLY A 364 -17.34 3.18 40.83
N GLY A 365 -17.01 3.16 42.14
CA GLY A 365 -17.89 2.70 43.19
C GLY A 365 -19.19 3.52 43.30
N PHE A 366 -20.12 3.05 44.12
CA PHE A 366 -21.45 3.66 44.29
C PHE A 366 -21.40 5.15 44.66
N THR A 367 -20.49 5.57 45.54
CA THR A 367 -20.32 6.97 45.95
C THR A 367 -19.92 7.89 44.78
N LYS A 368 -19.03 7.42 43.88
CA LYS A 368 -18.60 8.20 42.73
C LYS A 368 -19.70 8.32 41.67
N ARG A 369 -20.51 7.25 41.48
CA ARG A 369 -21.69 7.27 40.62
C ARG A 369 -22.75 8.27 41.13
N LEU A 370 -22.97 8.31 42.42
CA LEU A 370 -23.92 9.23 43.05
C LEU A 370 -23.44 10.71 42.92
N SER A 371 -22.17 10.98 43.18
CA SER A 371 -21.60 12.34 43.04
C SER A 371 -21.65 12.84 41.61
N THR A 372 -21.33 11.99 40.61
CA THR A 372 -21.38 12.33 39.18
C THR A 372 -22.79 12.59 38.71
N ALA A 373 -23.79 11.80 39.19
CA ALA A 373 -25.21 12.04 38.91
C ALA A 373 -25.68 13.36 39.49
N ALA A 374 -25.30 13.69 40.74
CA ALA A 374 -25.61 14.94 41.40
C ALA A 374 -25.00 16.16 40.67
N GLN A 375 -23.74 16.07 40.25
CA GLN A 375 -23.06 17.13 39.45
C GLN A 375 -23.78 17.36 38.11
N ARG A 376 -24.23 16.31 37.44
CA ARG A 376 -24.92 16.42 36.14
C ARG A 376 -26.29 17.09 36.30
N LEU A 377 -27.05 16.71 37.35
CA LEU A 377 -28.31 17.35 37.69
C LEU A 377 -28.13 18.83 38.01
N MET A 378 -27.07 19.16 38.75
CA MET A 378 -26.74 20.53 39.10
C MET A 378 -26.35 21.38 37.85
N GLN A 379 -25.55 20.82 36.94
CA GLN A 379 -25.22 21.45 35.68
C GLN A 379 -26.46 21.65 34.78
N GLN A 380 -27.33 20.67 34.66
CA GLN A 380 -28.58 20.81 33.92
C GLN A 380 -29.51 21.87 34.55
N TYR A 381 -29.55 21.95 35.86
CA TYR A 381 -30.36 22.94 36.57
C TYR A 381 -29.82 24.37 36.34
N LEU A 382 -28.48 24.55 36.41
CA LEU A 382 -27.81 25.83 36.17
C LEU A 382 -27.88 26.27 34.70
N SER A 383 -27.76 25.34 33.74
CA SER A 383 -27.92 25.65 32.30
C SER A 383 -29.36 25.88 31.90
N GLY A 384 -30.36 25.31 32.62
CA GLY A 384 -31.77 25.56 32.42
C GLY A 384 -32.24 26.92 32.94
N GLN A 385 -31.58 27.50 33.93
CA GLN A 385 -31.94 28.83 34.44
C GLN A 385 -31.39 29.98 33.54
N GLY A 386 -30.43 29.74 32.65
CA GLY A 386 -29.98 30.76 31.69
C GLY A 386 -30.88 30.96 30.47
N ALA A 387 -31.92 30.13 30.29
CA ALA A 387 -32.86 30.22 29.16
C ALA A 387 -34.23 30.86 29.51
N GLY A 388 -34.38 31.33 30.74
CA GLY A 388 -35.71 31.76 31.30
C GLY A 388 -36.00 33.26 31.32
N ASP A 389 -35.08 34.14 30.95
CA ASP A 389 -35.32 35.62 31.00
C ASP A 389 -34.99 36.32 29.67
N ALA A 390 -35.79 36.05 28.66
CA ALA A 390 -35.99 36.96 27.53
C ALA A 390 -37.47 37.09 27.24
N ALA A 391 -38.14 37.91 28.07
CA ALA A 391 -39.49 38.39 27.77
C ALA A 391 -39.46 39.29 26.53
N PRO A 392 -40.42 39.19 25.60
CA PRO A 392 -40.52 40.11 24.49
C PRO A 392 -41.05 41.45 24.98
N ALA A 393 -40.26 42.51 24.82
CA ALA A 393 -40.76 43.89 24.94
C ALA A 393 -41.56 44.24 23.69
N SER A 394 -42.78 44.68 23.92
CA SER A 394 -43.80 45.24 23.05
C SER A 394 -43.31 46.22 22.00
#